data_c7ece1d51ed8e5c298fdd9ca02e8d955
#
_entry.id   c7ece1d51ed8e5c298fdd9ca02e8d955
#
_cell.length_a   1.000
_cell.length_b   1.000
_cell.length_c   1.000
_cell.angle_alpha   90.00
_cell.angle_beta   90.00
_cell.angle_gamma   90.00
#
_symmetry.space_group_name_H-M   'P 1'
#
loop_
_entity.id
_entity.type
_entity.pdbx_description
1 polymer ?
#
loop_
_entity_poly.entity_id
_entity_poly.type
_entity_poly.pdbx_seq_one_letter_code
_entity_poly.pdbx_strand_id
1 'polypeptide(L)'
;MMSGQPAEENRVALPRAEFPRLVRRFVDSARAARLDADDLAWAASLLTPAEYALWVRLAAHDQVHAVRVAKVTRSKLAGSAYEDDSRWLGAALMHDIGKLEASLAMHERMAATLAGRAVGLSTARRWAGGSGGFVRRLGLYLTHGAVGAEMIRRAGGREELAAWAEVHQAYRLPAESPVPALVAQALSAADAD
;
A
#
# COMPACT_ATOMS: atom_id res chain seq x y z
N MET A 1 -31.07 21.04 24.67
CA MET A 1 -30.85 21.13 23.23
C MET A 1 -29.32 21.29 23.05
N MET A 2 -28.62 20.21 22.79
CA MET A 2 -27.19 20.26 22.48
C MET A 2 -27.04 19.87 21.01
N SER A 3 -26.73 20.88 20.20
CA SER A 3 -26.47 20.73 18.76
C SER A 3 -25.15 19.96 18.55
N GLY A 4 -25.24 18.73 18.14
CA GLY A 4 -24.08 17.98 17.66
C GLY A 4 -23.62 18.55 16.33
N GLN A 5 -22.45 19.16 16.31
CA GLN A 5 -21.75 19.47 15.05
C GLN A 5 -21.32 18.14 14.39
N PRO A 6 -21.57 17.93 13.09
CA PRO A 6 -21.02 16.80 12.38
C PRO A 6 -19.50 16.95 12.30
N ALA A 7 -18.78 15.87 12.65
CA ALA A 7 -17.34 15.80 12.49
C ALA A 7 -16.96 16.16 11.05
N GLU A 8 -16.17 17.20 10.87
CA GLU A 8 -15.56 17.59 9.60
C GLU A 8 -14.69 16.44 9.10
N GLU A 9 -15.21 15.69 8.16
CA GLU A 9 -14.50 14.65 7.42
C GLU A 9 -13.38 15.34 6.63
N ASN A 10 -12.15 15.18 7.10
CA ASN A 10 -10.95 15.89 6.65
C ASN A 10 -10.67 15.58 5.17
N ARG A 11 -11.19 16.40 4.27
CA ARG A 11 -10.95 16.33 2.82
C ARG A 11 -9.61 16.96 2.52
N VAL A 12 -8.58 16.15 2.37
CA VAL A 12 -7.28 16.63 1.88
C VAL A 12 -7.37 16.90 0.37
N ALA A 13 -7.65 18.14 0.01
CA ALA A 13 -7.52 18.60 -1.36
C ALA A 13 -6.04 18.82 -1.66
N LEU A 14 -5.47 18.07 -2.62
CA LEU A 14 -4.13 18.38 -3.13
C LEU A 14 -4.13 19.71 -3.89
N PRO A 15 -3.05 20.51 -3.78
CA PRO A 15 -2.84 21.67 -4.63
C PRO A 15 -2.83 21.24 -6.11
N ARG A 16 -3.47 22.02 -6.97
CA ARG A 16 -3.51 21.79 -8.44
C ARG A 16 -2.11 21.61 -9.07
N ALA A 17 -1.07 22.12 -8.43
CA ALA A 17 0.32 22.01 -8.88
C ALA A 17 0.93 20.59 -8.74
N GLU A 18 0.33 19.69 -7.97
CA GLU A 18 0.84 18.33 -7.79
C GLU A 18 0.31 17.31 -8.81
N PHE A 19 -0.75 17.65 -9.53
CA PHE A 19 -1.35 16.76 -10.52
C PHE A 19 -0.37 16.33 -11.63
N PRO A 20 0.44 17.23 -12.25
CA PRO A 20 1.41 16.82 -13.26
C PRO A 20 2.51 15.91 -12.71
N ARG A 21 2.93 16.10 -11.44
CA ARG A 21 3.92 15.26 -10.78
C ARG A 21 3.35 13.85 -10.52
N LEU A 22 2.10 13.75 -10.09
CA LEU A 22 1.40 12.48 -9.89
C LEU A 22 1.28 11.70 -11.20
N VAL A 23 0.86 12.36 -12.28
CA VAL A 23 0.75 11.77 -13.62
C VAL A 23 2.12 11.31 -14.11
N ARG A 24 3.16 12.14 -13.95
CA ARG A 24 4.52 11.78 -14.35
C ARG A 24 5.05 10.58 -13.57
N ARG A 25 4.94 10.58 -12.23
CA ARG A 25 5.33 9.43 -11.38
C ARG A 25 4.59 8.16 -11.80
N PHE A 26 3.33 8.28 -12.15
CA PHE A 26 2.50 7.17 -12.61
C PHE A 26 2.94 6.64 -13.99
N VAL A 27 3.27 7.53 -14.92
CA VAL A 27 3.79 7.16 -16.24
C VAL A 27 5.20 6.57 -16.14
N ASP A 28 6.05 7.13 -15.29
CA ASP A 28 7.40 6.61 -15.05
C ASP A 28 7.34 5.22 -14.39
N SER A 29 6.42 4.99 -13.45
CA SER A 29 6.14 3.67 -12.89
C SER A 29 5.62 2.66 -13.92
N ALA A 30 4.76 3.11 -14.86
CA ALA A 30 4.23 2.26 -15.91
C ALA A 30 5.29 1.84 -16.96
N ARG A 31 6.34 2.67 -17.10
CA ARG A 31 7.51 2.39 -17.94
C ARG A 31 8.63 1.70 -17.18
N ALA A 32 8.47 1.45 -15.88
CA ALA A 32 9.50 0.86 -15.06
C ALA A 32 9.97 -0.46 -15.66
N ALA A 33 11.28 -0.56 -15.80
CA ALA A 33 11.96 -1.80 -16.15
C ALA A 33 11.53 -2.92 -15.18
N ARG A 34 11.58 -4.16 -15.64
CA ARG A 34 11.45 -5.31 -14.76
C ARG A 34 12.59 -5.29 -13.75
N LEU A 35 12.32 -5.83 -12.55
CA LEU A 35 13.37 -6.09 -11.57
C LEU A 35 14.47 -6.95 -12.19
N ASP A 36 15.70 -6.66 -11.85
CA ASP A 36 16.83 -7.52 -12.18
C ASP A 36 16.87 -8.76 -11.26
N ALA A 37 17.82 -9.67 -11.55
CA ALA A 37 17.97 -10.90 -10.79
C ALA A 37 18.36 -10.67 -9.32
N ASP A 38 19.15 -9.63 -9.06
CA ASP A 38 19.62 -9.29 -7.71
C ASP A 38 18.48 -8.76 -6.86
N ASP A 39 17.63 -7.91 -7.42
CA ASP A 39 16.44 -7.38 -6.75
C ASP A 39 15.42 -8.48 -6.44
N LEU A 40 15.23 -9.43 -7.37
CA LEU A 40 14.36 -10.58 -7.15
C LEU A 40 14.92 -11.50 -6.06
N ALA A 41 16.21 -11.79 -6.07
CA ALA A 41 16.87 -12.60 -5.05
C ALA A 41 16.80 -11.92 -3.68
N TRP A 42 17.03 -10.60 -3.63
CA TRP A 42 16.90 -9.83 -2.40
C TRP A 42 15.47 -9.85 -1.84
N ALA A 43 14.46 -9.61 -2.66
CA ALA A 43 13.06 -9.72 -2.24
C ALA A 43 12.73 -11.13 -1.73
N ALA A 44 13.20 -12.17 -2.42
CA ALA A 44 13.02 -13.56 -2.00
C ALA A 44 13.68 -13.86 -0.64
N SER A 45 14.82 -13.24 -0.32
CA SER A 45 15.51 -13.41 0.96
C SER A 45 14.78 -12.78 2.15
N LEU A 46 13.91 -11.81 1.91
CA LEU A 46 13.14 -11.09 2.92
C LEU A 46 11.77 -11.70 3.21
N LEU A 47 11.27 -12.57 2.33
CA LEU A 47 9.93 -13.12 2.39
C LEU A 47 9.97 -14.64 2.66
N THR A 48 8.97 -15.14 3.37
CA THR A 48 8.75 -16.59 3.43
C THR A 48 8.31 -17.12 2.05
N PRO A 49 8.42 -18.44 1.79
CA PRO A 49 7.95 -18.99 0.52
C PRO A 49 6.49 -18.66 0.18
N ALA A 50 5.61 -18.63 1.17
CA ALA A 50 4.21 -18.29 0.99
C ALA A 50 4.00 -16.80 0.66
N GLU A 51 4.70 -15.91 1.36
CA GLU A 51 4.69 -14.47 1.10
C GLU A 51 5.26 -14.16 -0.29
N TYR A 52 6.37 -14.80 -0.66
CA TYR A 52 6.99 -14.63 -1.96
C TYR A 52 6.09 -15.12 -3.10
N ALA A 53 5.44 -16.29 -2.94
CA ALA A 53 4.49 -16.81 -3.91
C ALA A 53 3.29 -15.86 -4.13
N LEU A 54 2.90 -15.11 -3.10
CA LEU A 54 1.87 -14.09 -3.21
C LEU A 54 2.43 -12.82 -3.89
N TRP A 55 3.63 -12.38 -3.50
CA TRP A 55 4.26 -11.16 -3.99
C TRP A 55 4.58 -11.19 -5.50
N VAL A 56 5.05 -12.33 -6.03
CA VAL A 56 5.37 -12.47 -7.47
C VAL A 56 4.16 -12.33 -8.38
N ARG A 57 2.94 -12.40 -7.85
CA ARG A 57 1.69 -12.16 -8.60
C ARG A 57 1.42 -10.69 -8.85
N LEU A 58 2.10 -9.78 -8.15
CA LEU A 58 1.99 -8.35 -8.42
C LEU A 58 2.41 -8.03 -9.85
N ALA A 59 1.80 -7.00 -10.42
CA ALA A 59 2.24 -6.47 -11.70
C ALA A 59 3.70 -5.96 -11.61
N ALA A 60 4.46 -6.05 -12.69
CA ALA A 60 5.88 -5.70 -12.67
C ALA A 60 6.17 -4.28 -12.11
N HIS A 61 5.33 -3.31 -12.42
CA HIS A 61 5.48 -1.95 -11.89
C HIS A 61 5.21 -1.86 -10.38
N ASP A 62 4.27 -2.67 -9.84
CA ASP A 62 4.00 -2.75 -8.41
C ASP A 62 5.17 -3.45 -7.68
N GLN A 63 5.79 -4.48 -8.30
CA GLN A 63 6.99 -5.13 -7.76
C GLN A 63 8.18 -4.15 -7.69
N VAL A 64 8.42 -3.39 -8.76
CA VAL A 64 9.48 -2.37 -8.79
C VAL A 64 9.25 -1.30 -7.73
N HIS A 65 8.02 -0.82 -7.59
CA HIS A 65 7.64 0.12 -6.53
C HIS A 65 7.90 -0.47 -5.15
N ALA A 66 7.45 -1.68 -4.88
CA ALA A 66 7.61 -2.35 -3.59
C ALA A 66 9.09 -2.54 -3.20
N VAL A 67 9.95 -2.95 -4.15
CA VAL A 67 11.40 -3.08 -3.93
C VAL A 67 12.03 -1.71 -3.65
N ARG A 68 11.64 -0.66 -4.39
CA ARG A 68 12.10 0.71 -4.12
C ARG A 68 11.71 1.16 -2.71
N VAL A 69 10.45 0.97 -2.32
CA VAL A 69 9.97 1.30 -0.96
C VAL A 69 10.79 0.55 0.09
N ALA A 70 11.05 -0.75 -0.09
CA ALA A 70 11.84 -1.53 0.85
C ALA A 70 13.29 -1.03 0.96
N LYS A 71 13.96 -0.70 -0.16
CA LYS A 71 15.32 -0.14 -0.17
C LYS A 71 15.38 1.23 0.53
N VAL A 72 14.42 2.11 0.26
CA VAL A 72 14.34 3.42 0.91
C VAL A 72 14.03 3.27 2.41
N THR A 73 13.14 2.35 2.79
CA THR A 73 12.86 2.04 4.19
C THR A 73 14.12 1.59 4.91
N ARG A 74 14.89 0.66 4.33
CA ARG A 74 16.18 0.21 4.87
C ARG A 74 17.13 1.39 5.11
N SER A 75 17.27 2.28 4.12
CA SER A 75 18.11 3.47 4.25
C SER A 75 17.64 4.42 5.35
N LYS A 76 16.33 4.61 5.50
CA LYS A 76 15.76 5.47 6.57
C LYS A 76 15.91 4.85 7.96
N LEU A 77 16.06 3.53 8.06
CA LEU A 77 16.27 2.78 9.31
C LEU A 77 17.76 2.54 9.62
N ALA A 78 18.67 3.07 8.78
CA ALA A 78 20.10 2.87 8.92
C ALA A 78 20.59 3.20 10.34
N GLY A 79 21.40 2.33 10.93
CA GLY A 79 21.93 2.44 12.29
C GLY A 79 20.92 2.10 13.39
N SER A 80 19.69 1.74 13.08
CA SER A 80 18.70 1.23 14.04
C SER A 80 18.70 -0.30 14.10
N ALA A 81 18.10 -0.86 15.15
CA ALA A 81 17.87 -2.32 15.25
C ALA A 81 16.94 -2.89 14.15
N TYR A 82 16.33 -2.04 13.35
CA TYR A 82 15.36 -2.43 12.32
C TYR A 82 15.92 -2.34 10.89
N GLU A 83 17.17 -1.90 10.69
CA GLU A 83 17.76 -1.64 9.36
C GLU A 83 17.65 -2.85 8.43
N ASP A 84 18.04 -4.03 8.90
CA ASP A 84 18.03 -5.28 8.14
C ASP A 84 16.96 -6.28 8.63
N ASP A 85 15.96 -5.81 9.37
CA ASP A 85 14.90 -6.66 9.88
C ASP A 85 13.93 -7.06 8.73
N SER A 86 13.97 -8.35 8.37
CA SER A 86 13.16 -8.91 7.29
C SER A 86 11.65 -8.77 7.50
N ARG A 87 11.17 -8.57 8.74
CA ARG A 87 9.75 -8.30 9.01
C ARG A 87 9.33 -6.96 8.42
N TRP A 88 10.11 -5.92 8.64
CA TRP A 88 9.74 -4.57 8.22
C TRP A 88 10.09 -4.29 6.76
N LEU A 89 11.18 -4.86 6.26
CA LEU A 89 11.49 -4.82 4.82
C LEU A 89 10.50 -5.68 4.02
N GLY A 90 10.08 -6.83 4.55
CA GLY A 90 8.99 -7.62 4.00
C GLY A 90 7.64 -6.89 4.03
N ALA A 91 7.36 -6.14 5.10
CA ALA A 91 6.16 -5.30 5.17
C ALA A 91 6.15 -4.23 4.06
N ALA A 92 7.31 -3.62 3.77
CA ALA A 92 7.46 -2.72 2.63
C ALA A 92 7.19 -3.41 1.29
N LEU A 93 7.65 -4.66 1.10
CA LEU A 93 7.38 -5.41 -0.12
C LEU A 93 5.90 -5.78 -0.29
N MET A 94 5.18 -6.01 0.80
CA MET A 94 3.83 -6.58 0.78
C MET A 94 2.71 -5.54 0.97
N HIS A 95 3.02 -4.25 1.23
CA HIS A 95 2.01 -3.25 1.59
C HIS A 95 0.88 -3.10 0.57
N ASP A 96 1.20 -3.27 -0.71
CA ASP A 96 0.30 -3.08 -1.85
C ASP A 96 -0.34 -4.39 -2.37
N ILE A 97 -0.16 -5.52 -1.70
CA ILE A 97 -0.59 -6.84 -2.20
C ILE A 97 -2.09 -6.92 -2.48
N GLY A 98 -2.91 -6.17 -1.77
CA GLY A 98 -4.35 -6.11 -1.98
C GLY A 98 -4.78 -5.54 -3.33
N LYS A 99 -3.89 -4.86 -4.07
CA LYS A 99 -4.15 -4.42 -5.44
C LYS A 99 -4.41 -5.58 -6.40
N LEU A 100 -3.97 -6.79 -6.06
CA LEU A 100 -4.27 -8.03 -6.82
C LEU A 100 -5.77 -8.28 -6.96
N GLU A 101 -6.54 -8.10 -5.88
CA GLU A 101 -7.99 -8.34 -5.88
C GLU A 101 -8.76 -7.27 -6.67
N ALA A 102 -8.23 -6.06 -6.75
CA ALA A 102 -8.88 -4.97 -7.46
C ALA A 102 -8.88 -5.18 -8.99
N SER A 103 -7.85 -5.85 -9.53
CA SER A 103 -7.69 -6.14 -10.97
C SER A 103 -7.97 -4.94 -11.87
N LEU A 104 -7.55 -3.73 -11.47
CA LEU A 104 -7.74 -2.51 -12.23
C LEU A 104 -6.62 -2.32 -13.24
N ALA A 105 -6.97 -1.96 -14.49
CA ALA A 105 -6.01 -1.51 -15.48
C ALA A 105 -5.39 -0.16 -15.05
N MET A 106 -4.23 0.20 -15.60
CA MET A 106 -3.47 1.38 -15.21
C MET A 106 -4.30 2.68 -15.25
N HIS A 107 -5.07 2.90 -16.31
CA HIS A 107 -5.94 4.08 -16.45
C HIS A 107 -7.10 4.07 -15.44
N GLU A 108 -7.63 2.88 -15.09
CA GLU A 108 -8.65 2.73 -14.05
C GLU A 108 -8.08 3.06 -12.67
N ARG A 109 -6.82 2.68 -12.39
CA ARG A 109 -6.12 3.03 -11.13
C ARG A 109 -5.92 4.54 -10.99
N MET A 110 -5.60 5.25 -12.08
CA MET A 110 -5.53 6.72 -12.08
C MET A 110 -6.88 7.34 -11.71
N ALA A 111 -7.94 6.90 -12.37
CA ALA A 111 -9.29 7.36 -12.07
C ALA A 111 -9.69 7.04 -10.62
N ALA A 112 -9.35 5.84 -10.13
CA ALA A 112 -9.60 5.41 -8.77
C ALA A 112 -8.88 6.28 -7.73
N THR A 113 -7.61 6.61 -7.96
CA THR A 113 -6.84 7.48 -7.05
C THR A 113 -7.44 8.88 -6.96
N LEU A 114 -7.94 9.41 -8.07
CA LEU A 114 -8.62 10.72 -8.09
C LEU A 114 -9.99 10.65 -7.39
N ALA A 115 -10.77 9.61 -7.67
CA ALA A 115 -12.08 9.40 -7.06
C ALA A 115 -11.97 9.12 -5.54
N GLY A 116 -10.93 8.41 -5.11
CA GLY A 116 -10.71 8.03 -3.71
C GLY A 116 -10.57 9.23 -2.77
N ARG A 117 -10.18 10.38 -3.29
CA ARG A 117 -10.12 11.64 -2.52
C ARG A 117 -11.49 12.26 -2.26
N ALA A 118 -12.46 11.96 -3.10
CA ALA A 118 -13.83 12.42 -2.97
C ALA A 118 -14.74 11.40 -2.26
N VAL A 119 -14.28 10.15 -2.17
CA VAL A 119 -15.05 9.01 -1.65
C VAL A 119 -14.51 8.67 -0.26
N GLY A 120 -15.37 8.77 0.75
CA GLY A 120 -15.03 8.36 2.12
C GLY A 120 -14.82 6.84 2.23
N LEU A 121 -14.00 6.40 3.17
CA LEU A 121 -13.63 5.00 3.39
C LEU A 121 -14.86 4.08 3.61
N SER A 122 -15.90 4.58 4.29
CA SER A 122 -17.17 3.85 4.50
C SER A 122 -17.87 3.52 3.19
N THR A 123 -17.87 4.44 2.24
CA THR A 123 -18.44 4.24 0.90
C THR A 123 -17.58 3.25 0.10
N ALA A 124 -16.25 3.38 0.14
CA ALA A 124 -15.34 2.45 -0.53
C ALA A 124 -15.52 1.01 -0.02
N ARG A 125 -15.68 0.81 1.29
CA ARG A 125 -15.99 -0.51 1.90
C ARG A 125 -17.32 -1.08 1.41
N ARG A 126 -18.37 -0.26 1.31
CA ARG A 126 -19.65 -0.71 0.75
C ARG A 126 -19.50 -1.15 -0.70
N TRP A 127 -18.75 -0.42 -1.50
CA TRP A 127 -18.48 -0.78 -2.88
C TRP A 127 -17.68 -2.08 -3.00
N ALA A 128 -16.68 -2.29 -2.14
CA ALA A 128 -15.89 -3.52 -2.10
C ALA A 128 -16.75 -4.76 -1.77
N GLY A 129 -17.77 -4.61 -0.92
CA GLY A 129 -18.74 -5.67 -0.58
C GLY A 129 -19.85 -5.90 -1.61
N GLY A 130 -19.91 -5.11 -2.68
CA GLY A 130 -20.96 -5.24 -3.71
C GLY A 130 -20.84 -6.46 -4.61
N SER A 131 -21.86 -6.72 -5.44
CA SER A 131 -22.01 -7.94 -6.23
C SER A 131 -21.13 -8.04 -7.50
N GLY A 132 -20.25 -7.09 -7.75
CA GLY A 132 -19.33 -7.16 -8.90
C GLY A 132 -19.25 -5.86 -9.73
N GLY A 133 -18.61 -5.97 -10.90
CA GLY A 133 -18.42 -4.86 -11.82
C GLY A 133 -17.33 -3.86 -11.40
N PHE A 134 -17.26 -2.73 -12.11
CA PHE A 134 -16.23 -1.69 -11.92
C PHE A 134 -16.28 -1.06 -10.52
N VAL A 135 -17.49 -0.79 -9.99
CA VAL A 135 -17.67 -0.16 -8.67
C VAL A 135 -17.08 -1.03 -7.55
N ARG A 136 -17.30 -2.35 -7.60
CA ARG A 136 -16.69 -3.28 -6.64
C ARG A 136 -15.17 -3.25 -6.74
N ARG A 137 -14.61 -3.32 -7.96
CA ARG A 137 -13.15 -3.25 -8.18
C ARG A 137 -12.56 -1.94 -7.68
N LEU A 138 -13.26 -0.83 -7.90
CA LEU A 138 -12.89 0.48 -7.36
C LEU A 138 -12.88 0.48 -5.82
N GLY A 139 -13.91 -0.09 -5.18
CA GLY A 139 -13.96 -0.24 -3.73
C GLY A 139 -12.78 -1.07 -3.19
N LEU A 140 -12.49 -2.21 -3.81
CA LEU A 140 -11.34 -3.06 -3.46
C LEU A 140 -10.01 -2.31 -3.61
N TYR A 141 -9.85 -1.52 -4.67
CA TYR A 141 -8.66 -0.70 -4.86
C TYR A 141 -8.50 0.37 -3.77
N LEU A 142 -9.57 1.05 -3.42
CA LEU A 142 -9.57 2.09 -2.38
C LEU A 142 -9.38 1.53 -0.96
N THR A 143 -9.64 0.25 -0.77
CA THR A 143 -9.48 -0.46 0.51
C THR A 143 -8.41 -1.54 0.45
N HIS A 144 -7.47 -1.45 -0.51
CA HIS A 144 -6.50 -2.53 -0.75
C HIS A 144 -5.62 -2.83 0.47
N GLY A 145 -5.43 -1.89 1.39
CA GLY A 145 -4.70 -2.16 2.63
C GLY A 145 -5.35 -3.28 3.44
N ALA A 146 -6.64 -3.15 3.76
CA ALA A 146 -7.36 -4.18 4.51
C ALA A 146 -7.49 -5.50 3.72
N VAL A 147 -7.71 -5.42 2.40
CA VAL A 147 -7.73 -6.58 1.51
C VAL A 147 -6.39 -7.30 1.52
N GLY A 148 -5.29 -6.56 1.42
CA GLY A 148 -3.92 -7.09 1.44
C GLY A 148 -3.58 -7.78 2.76
N ALA A 149 -3.96 -7.19 3.88
CA ALA A 149 -3.79 -7.79 5.21
C ALA A 149 -4.46 -9.15 5.30
N GLU A 150 -5.71 -9.26 4.85
CA GLU A 150 -6.44 -10.52 4.83
C GLU A 150 -5.80 -11.55 3.88
N MET A 151 -5.30 -11.11 2.71
CA MET A 151 -4.59 -12.00 1.78
C MET A 151 -3.31 -12.55 2.40
N ILE A 152 -2.52 -11.73 3.11
CA ILE A 152 -1.29 -12.14 3.80
C ILE A 152 -1.62 -13.17 4.88
N ARG A 153 -2.62 -12.89 5.73
CA ARG A 153 -3.05 -13.81 6.80
C ARG A 153 -3.53 -15.16 6.24
N ARG A 154 -4.34 -15.15 5.19
CA ARG A 154 -4.82 -16.39 4.53
C ARG A 154 -3.70 -17.21 3.91
N ALA A 155 -2.65 -16.57 3.43
CA ALA A 155 -1.47 -17.23 2.90
C ALA A 155 -0.55 -17.80 4.01
N GLY A 156 -0.84 -17.58 5.28
CA GLY A 156 0.02 -17.94 6.41
C GLY A 156 1.25 -17.03 6.53
N GLY A 157 1.17 -15.81 6.02
CA GLY A 157 2.22 -14.81 6.14
C GLY A 157 2.31 -14.20 7.55
N ARG A 158 3.40 -13.50 7.80
CA ARG A 158 3.70 -12.87 9.10
C ARG A 158 2.71 -11.75 9.42
N GLU A 159 2.31 -11.67 10.70
CA GLU A 159 1.34 -10.66 11.14
C GLU A 159 1.87 -9.23 11.03
N GLU A 160 3.16 -9.01 11.17
CA GLU A 160 3.77 -7.68 11.01
C GLU A 160 3.56 -7.12 9.59
N LEU A 161 3.62 -7.98 8.57
CA LEU A 161 3.37 -7.61 7.18
C LEU A 161 1.88 -7.29 6.97
N ALA A 162 1.01 -8.13 7.53
CA ALA A 162 -0.43 -7.91 7.46
C ALA A 162 -0.84 -6.61 8.18
N ALA A 163 -0.31 -6.38 9.39
CA ALA A 163 -0.61 -5.19 10.17
C ALA A 163 -0.17 -3.90 9.45
N TRP A 164 1.01 -3.90 8.82
CA TRP A 164 1.43 -2.76 8.03
C TRP A 164 0.56 -2.57 6.78
N ALA A 165 0.29 -3.63 6.02
CA ALA A 165 -0.59 -3.57 4.86
C ALA A 165 -1.96 -2.99 5.21
N GLU A 166 -2.52 -3.33 6.38
CA GLU A 166 -3.83 -2.85 6.84
C GLU A 166 -3.86 -1.34 7.07
N VAL A 167 -2.77 -0.77 7.61
CA VAL A 167 -2.73 0.61 8.10
C VAL A 167 -1.94 1.57 7.23
N HIS A 168 -1.19 1.10 6.22
CA HIS A 168 -0.30 1.97 5.43
C HIS A 168 -1.02 3.14 4.75
N GLN A 169 -2.31 3.00 4.44
CA GLN A 169 -3.15 4.05 3.89
C GLN A 169 -3.74 4.99 4.96
N ALA A 170 -3.60 4.66 6.24
CA ALA A 170 -4.16 5.47 7.30
C ALA A 170 -3.27 6.69 7.59
N TYR A 171 -3.89 7.84 7.80
CA TYR A 171 -3.18 9.06 8.17
C TYR A 171 -2.48 8.97 9.55
N ARG A 172 -2.98 8.08 10.42
CA ARG A 172 -2.42 7.81 11.75
C ARG A 172 -2.48 6.32 12.06
N LEU A 173 -1.40 5.81 12.65
CA LEU A 173 -1.40 4.45 13.18
C LEU A 173 -2.40 4.33 14.34
N PRO A 174 -3.09 3.18 14.46
CA PRO A 174 -3.82 2.85 15.68
C PRO A 174 -2.88 2.88 16.90
N ALA A 175 -3.39 3.28 18.05
CA ALA A 175 -2.59 3.35 19.29
C ALA A 175 -1.98 2.00 19.69
N GLU A 176 -2.64 0.91 19.35
CA GLU A 176 -2.21 -0.47 19.63
C GLU A 176 -1.58 -1.16 18.40
N SER A 177 -1.02 -0.38 17.48
CA SER A 177 -0.37 -0.96 16.30
C SER A 177 0.85 -1.78 16.71
N PRO A 178 1.02 -3.03 16.21
CA PRO A 178 2.23 -3.81 16.43
C PRO A 178 3.45 -3.25 15.68
N VAL A 179 3.24 -2.26 14.79
CA VAL A 179 4.31 -1.63 14.02
C VAL A 179 4.99 -0.56 14.86
N PRO A 180 6.30 -0.67 15.14
CA PRO A 180 7.03 0.35 15.91
C PRO A 180 6.94 1.72 15.24
N ALA A 181 6.82 2.79 16.03
CA ALA A 181 6.62 4.14 15.50
C ALA A 181 7.72 4.58 14.53
N LEU A 182 9.00 4.27 14.84
CA LEU A 182 10.14 4.56 13.96
C LEU A 182 10.00 3.85 12.60
N VAL A 183 9.62 2.58 12.64
CA VAL A 183 9.43 1.76 11.43
C VAL A 183 8.28 2.31 10.59
N ALA A 184 7.14 2.60 11.21
CA ALA A 184 5.99 3.15 10.52
C ALA A 184 6.29 4.49 9.85
N GLN A 185 7.06 5.36 10.52
CA GLN A 185 7.52 6.62 9.96
C GLN A 185 8.42 6.40 8.73
N ALA A 186 9.37 5.45 8.81
CA ALA A 186 10.25 5.12 7.72
C ALA A 186 9.50 4.54 6.52
N LEU A 187 8.58 3.61 6.76
CA LEU A 187 7.72 2.98 5.74
C LEU A 187 6.81 4.01 5.05
N SER A 188 6.12 4.85 5.83
CA SER A 188 5.25 5.91 5.27
C SER A 188 6.03 6.92 4.43
N ALA A 189 7.21 7.34 4.91
CA ALA A 189 8.06 8.27 4.17
C ALA A 189 8.63 7.65 2.90
N ALA A 190 8.94 6.34 2.91
CA ALA A 190 9.45 5.62 1.74
C ALA A 190 8.39 5.43 0.65
N ASP A 191 7.13 5.22 1.03
CA ASP A 191 6.01 5.08 0.09
C ASP A 191 5.60 6.42 -0.53
N ALA A 192 5.81 7.53 0.19
CA ALA A 192 5.51 8.88 -0.28
C ALA A 192 6.55 9.43 -1.28
N ASP A 193 7.82 8.94 -1.27
CA ASP A 193 8.91 9.34 -2.17
C ASP A 193 8.69 8.79 -3.59
#